data_b0a7743e8e6b72831d8d85d4bef492f4
#
_entry.id   b0a7743e8e6b72831d8d85d4bef492f4
#
_cell.length_a   1.000
_cell.length_b   1.000
_cell.length_c   1.000
_cell.angle_alpha   90.00
_cell.angle_beta   90.00
_cell.angle_gamma   90.00
#
_symmetry.space_group_name_H-M   'P 1'
#
loop_
_entity.id
_entity.type
_entity.pdbx_description
1 polymer ?
#
loop_
_entity_poly.entity_id
_entity_poly.type
_entity_poly.pdbx_seq_one_letter_code
_entity_poly.pdbx_strand_id
1 'polypeptide(L)'
;MGFQKTGEEGNRLRFSAEGHALGNHIDLLVDPGARFGRSGAGSVHHIAFRAKDDAAQKEWRRELVKHLDVTPVIDRTYFHSIYFREPGGVLFELATDPPGFALDEPIESLGEELRIPRWLEPERSLIEQRLAPIALHKSVPPIELQTETGATV
;
A
#
# COMPACT_ATOMS: atom_id res chain seq x y z
N MET A 1 1.23 -15.35 0.33
CA MET A 1 1.38 -14.23 -0.61
C MET A 1 2.13 -14.65 -1.90
N GLY A 2 2.48 -15.92 -2.05
CA GLY A 2 3.03 -16.46 -3.31
C GLY A 2 4.46 -16.05 -3.67
N PHE A 3 5.15 -15.31 -2.82
CA PHE A 3 6.56 -14.98 -3.04
C PHE A 3 7.45 -16.20 -2.83
N GLN A 4 8.36 -16.44 -3.78
CA GLN A 4 9.36 -17.50 -3.73
C GLN A 4 10.76 -16.92 -3.80
N LYS A 5 11.73 -17.56 -3.12
CA LYS A 5 13.13 -17.10 -3.19
C LYS A 5 13.67 -17.30 -4.59
N THR A 6 14.12 -16.21 -5.22
CA THR A 6 14.64 -16.20 -6.59
C THR A 6 16.10 -15.76 -6.69
N GLY A 7 16.71 -15.27 -5.60
CA GLY A 7 18.11 -14.86 -5.61
C GLY A 7 18.68 -14.71 -4.21
N GLU A 8 20.01 -14.71 -4.15
CA GLU A 8 20.79 -14.45 -2.95
C GLU A 8 22.13 -13.82 -3.34
N GLU A 9 22.48 -12.71 -2.69
CA GLU A 9 23.77 -12.05 -2.88
C GLU A 9 24.23 -11.48 -1.53
N GLY A 10 25.31 -12.02 -0.99
CA GLY A 10 25.81 -11.64 0.32
C GLY A 10 24.74 -11.87 1.42
N ASN A 11 24.33 -10.81 2.09
CA ASN A 11 23.30 -10.83 3.11
C ASN A 11 21.89 -10.45 2.59
N ARG A 12 21.69 -10.39 1.28
CA ARG A 12 20.43 -10.02 0.62
C ARG A 12 19.77 -11.24 0.02
N LEU A 13 18.53 -11.50 0.40
CA LEU A 13 17.69 -12.57 -0.12
C LEU A 13 16.55 -11.95 -0.93
N ARG A 14 16.46 -12.29 -2.23
CA ARG A 14 15.37 -11.84 -3.09
C ARG A 14 14.25 -12.85 -3.14
N PHE A 15 13.04 -12.36 -2.96
CA PHE A 15 11.80 -13.10 -3.15
C PHE A 15 10.99 -12.43 -4.26
N SER A 16 10.37 -13.22 -5.13
CA SER A 16 9.57 -12.72 -6.24
C SER A 16 8.22 -13.44 -6.27
N ALA A 17 7.16 -12.67 -6.57
CA ALA A 17 5.87 -13.23 -6.95
C ALA A 17 5.83 -13.45 -8.46
N GLU A 18 4.91 -14.29 -8.94
CA GLU A 18 4.69 -14.50 -10.36
C GLU A 18 4.14 -13.23 -11.04
N GLY A 19 4.54 -13.05 -12.31
CA GLY A 19 4.13 -11.91 -13.14
C GLY A 19 5.23 -10.85 -13.28
N HIS A 20 5.00 -9.91 -14.21
CA HIS A 20 5.91 -8.80 -14.52
C HIS A 20 5.41 -7.46 -14.00
N ALA A 21 4.51 -7.46 -13.01
CA ALA A 21 3.97 -6.24 -12.43
C ALA A 21 5.01 -5.53 -11.54
N LEU A 22 4.88 -4.22 -11.41
CA LEU A 22 5.63 -3.43 -10.44
C LEU A 22 5.31 -3.92 -9.01
N GLY A 23 6.33 -3.96 -8.14
CA GLY A 23 6.18 -4.34 -6.74
C GLY A 23 6.12 -5.85 -6.49
N ASN A 24 6.51 -6.68 -7.47
CA ASN A 24 6.53 -8.14 -7.34
C ASN A 24 7.86 -8.71 -6.79
N HIS A 25 8.77 -7.87 -6.34
CA HIS A 25 10.02 -8.29 -5.70
C HIS A 25 10.12 -7.73 -4.29
N ILE A 26 10.61 -8.56 -3.37
CA ILE A 26 10.97 -8.18 -2.00
C ILE A 26 12.40 -8.65 -1.74
N ASP A 27 13.24 -7.74 -1.33
CA ASP A 27 14.58 -8.06 -0.85
C ASP A 27 14.60 -8.01 0.68
N LEU A 28 14.96 -9.12 1.30
CA LEU A 28 15.23 -9.20 2.73
C LEU A 28 16.72 -9.00 2.96
N LEU A 29 17.07 -8.02 3.78
CA LEU A 29 18.44 -7.80 4.21
C LEU A 29 18.64 -8.47 5.57
N VAL A 30 19.52 -9.47 5.63
CA VAL A 30 19.86 -10.16 6.87
C VAL A 30 20.93 -9.35 7.58
N ASP A 31 20.53 -8.63 8.63
CA ASP A 31 21.44 -7.83 9.46
C ASP A 31 21.15 -8.12 10.95
N PRO A 32 21.91 -9.06 11.59
CA PRO A 32 21.73 -9.37 13.00
C PRO A 32 22.01 -8.19 13.95
N GLY A 33 22.73 -7.17 13.46
CA GLY A 33 23.03 -5.95 14.22
C GLY A 33 22.01 -4.83 14.05
N ALA A 34 21.02 -5.00 13.15
CA ALA A 34 20.00 -4.00 12.90
C ALA A 34 19.17 -3.72 14.15
N ARG A 35 18.91 -2.45 14.41
CA ARG A 35 17.98 -2.03 15.47
C ARG A 35 16.57 -1.99 14.88
N PHE A 36 15.58 -2.27 15.73
CA PHE A 36 14.19 -2.05 15.36
C PHE A 36 13.97 -0.62 14.91
N GLY A 37 13.25 -0.46 13.80
CA GLY A 37 12.86 0.84 13.28
C GLY A 37 11.99 1.61 14.29
N ARG A 38 12.10 2.92 14.27
CA ARG A 38 11.24 3.80 15.06
C ARG A 38 10.30 4.53 14.12
N SER A 39 9.01 4.48 14.42
CA SER A 39 8.02 5.25 13.68
C SER A 39 8.28 6.75 13.89
N GLY A 40 8.16 7.54 12.82
CA GLY A 40 8.35 8.97 12.88
C GLY A 40 8.49 9.60 11.50
N ALA A 41 8.72 10.89 11.45
CA ALA A 41 8.95 11.60 10.20
C ALA A 41 10.15 11.00 9.44
N GLY A 42 9.97 10.74 8.15
CA GLY A 42 10.99 10.13 7.29
C GLY A 42 11.09 8.60 7.37
N SER A 43 10.26 7.93 8.17
CA SER A 43 10.19 6.47 8.20
C SER A 43 9.06 5.93 7.33
N VAL A 44 9.27 4.75 6.72
CA VAL A 44 8.20 4.00 6.06
C VAL A 44 7.33 3.36 7.15
N HIS A 45 6.02 3.63 7.14
CA HIS A 45 5.11 3.11 8.16
C HIS A 45 4.76 1.64 7.89
N HIS A 46 4.42 1.30 6.64
CA HIS A 46 4.02 -0.03 6.23
C HIS A 46 4.30 -0.27 4.74
N ILE A 47 4.21 -1.54 4.34
CA ILE A 47 4.20 -1.97 2.94
C ILE A 47 2.83 -2.57 2.67
N ALA A 48 2.11 -2.01 1.70
CA ALA A 48 0.78 -2.47 1.33
C ALA A 48 0.82 -3.41 0.12
N PHE A 49 0.11 -4.52 0.23
CA PHE A 49 -0.13 -5.46 -0.85
C PHE A 49 -1.59 -5.38 -1.27
N ARG A 50 -1.82 -5.65 -2.52
CA ARG A 50 -3.13 -5.56 -3.16
C ARG A 50 -3.93 -6.84 -3.01
N ALA A 51 -5.18 -6.73 -2.59
CA ALA A 51 -6.21 -7.76 -2.72
C ALA A 51 -7.25 -7.28 -3.74
N LYS A 52 -7.62 -8.14 -4.69
CA LYS A 52 -8.56 -7.75 -5.76
C LYS A 52 -9.95 -7.37 -5.24
N ASP A 53 -10.37 -7.95 -4.11
CA ASP A 53 -11.68 -7.76 -3.52
C ASP A 53 -11.72 -8.23 -2.05
N ASP A 54 -12.85 -7.99 -1.39
CA ASP A 54 -13.09 -8.40 0.00
C ASP A 54 -13.06 -9.91 0.21
N ALA A 55 -13.47 -10.69 -0.77
CA ALA A 55 -13.46 -12.14 -0.67
C ALA A 55 -12.03 -12.67 -0.62
N ALA A 56 -11.17 -12.18 -1.53
CA ALA A 56 -9.75 -12.50 -1.55
C ALA A 56 -9.06 -12.04 -0.26
N GLN A 57 -9.37 -10.83 0.25
CA GLN A 57 -8.79 -10.34 1.50
C GLN A 57 -9.19 -11.22 2.70
N LYS A 58 -10.47 -11.62 2.80
CA LYS A 58 -10.97 -12.49 3.87
C LYS A 58 -10.34 -13.88 3.83
N GLU A 59 -10.07 -14.40 2.65
CA GLU A 59 -9.36 -15.66 2.48
C GLU A 59 -7.91 -15.54 2.98
N TRP A 60 -7.19 -14.52 2.54
CA TRP A 60 -5.84 -14.24 3.04
C TRP A 60 -5.82 -14.05 4.56
N ARG A 61 -6.76 -13.28 5.11
CA ARG A 61 -6.85 -13.09 6.56
C ARG A 61 -7.03 -14.41 7.30
N ARG A 62 -7.87 -15.31 6.78
CA ARG A 62 -8.11 -16.63 7.38
C ARG A 62 -6.83 -17.46 7.46
N GLU A 63 -5.95 -17.36 6.46
CA GLU A 63 -4.66 -18.04 6.50
C GLU A 63 -3.68 -17.34 7.45
N LEU A 64 -3.57 -16.02 7.38
CA LEU A 64 -2.62 -15.25 8.17
C LEU A 64 -2.85 -15.36 9.68
N VAL A 65 -4.10 -15.36 10.14
CA VAL A 65 -4.42 -15.48 11.58
C VAL A 65 -4.01 -16.82 12.20
N LYS A 66 -3.68 -17.83 11.41
CA LYS A 66 -3.15 -19.10 11.92
C LYS A 66 -1.73 -18.97 12.45
N HIS A 67 -1.01 -17.91 12.05
CA HIS A 67 0.42 -17.74 12.30
C HIS A 67 0.79 -16.38 12.87
N LEU A 68 -0.04 -15.37 12.70
CA LEU A 68 0.25 -13.97 13.00
C LEU A 68 -0.95 -13.29 13.67
N ASP A 69 -0.67 -12.24 14.43
CA ASP A 69 -1.69 -11.31 14.90
C ASP A 69 -2.10 -10.39 13.76
N VAL A 70 -3.36 -10.53 13.32
CA VAL A 70 -3.93 -9.79 12.20
C VAL A 70 -5.12 -8.98 12.69
N THR A 71 -5.16 -7.70 12.35
CA THR A 71 -6.29 -6.83 12.72
C THR A 71 -7.62 -7.38 12.17
N PRO A 72 -8.75 -6.99 12.75
CA PRO A 72 -10.02 -7.05 12.04
C PRO A 72 -9.92 -6.28 10.71
N VAL A 73 -10.88 -6.52 9.81
CA VAL A 73 -11.02 -5.70 8.60
C VAL A 73 -11.38 -4.28 9.02
N ILE A 74 -10.65 -3.32 8.51
CA ILE A 74 -10.82 -1.89 8.80
C ILE A 74 -11.31 -1.22 7.51
N ASP A 75 -12.44 -0.54 7.62
CA ASP A 75 -12.96 0.32 6.54
C ASP A 75 -12.12 1.61 6.48
N ARG A 76 -11.55 1.88 5.30
CA ARG A 76 -10.76 3.08 4.99
C ARG A 76 -11.50 4.01 4.02
N THR A 77 -12.80 3.84 3.86
CA THR A 77 -13.67 4.56 2.91
C THR A 77 -13.44 4.12 1.47
N TYR A 78 -12.20 4.18 0.99
CA TYR A 78 -11.82 3.90 -0.41
C TYR A 78 -11.35 2.46 -0.63
N PHE A 79 -11.06 1.74 0.45
CA PHE A 79 -10.62 0.35 0.46
C PHE A 79 -10.81 -0.25 1.85
N HIS A 80 -10.75 -1.57 1.94
CA HIS A 80 -10.70 -2.27 3.21
C HIS A 80 -9.28 -2.76 3.47
N SER A 81 -8.80 -2.68 4.70
CA SER A 81 -7.45 -3.06 5.09
C SER A 81 -7.42 -4.06 6.23
N ILE A 82 -6.45 -4.96 6.19
CA ILE A 82 -5.95 -5.70 7.34
C ILE A 82 -4.46 -5.45 7.51
N TYR A 83 -4.01 -5.43 8.76
CA TYR A 83 -2.60 -5.19 9.09
C TYR A 83 -2.05 -6.34 9.92
N PHE A 84 -0.78 -6.65 9.69
CA PHE A 84 -0.04 -7.64 10.47
C PHE A 84 1.45 -7.32 10.43
N ARG A 85 2.19 -7.77 11.47
CA ARG A 85 3.66 -7.71 11.42
C ARG A 85 4.19 -9.04 10.94
N GLU A 86 5.07 -8.98 9.94
CA GLU A 86 5.83 -10.13 9.54
C GLU A 86 6.90 -10.46 10.62
N PRO A 87 7.54 -11.65 10.61
CA PRO A 87 8.45 -12.07 11.69
C PRO A 87 9.64 -11.13 11.96
N GLY A 88 10.08 -10.32 10.98
CA GLY A 88 11.12 -9.30 11.14
C GLY A 88 10.61 -7.99 11.76
N GLY A 89 9.30 -7.87 12.00
CA GLY A 89 8.67 -6.72 12.64
C GLY A 89 8.19 -5.63 11.69
N VAL A 90 8.37 -5.78 10.38
CA VAL A 90 7.83 -4.83 9.39
C VAL A 90 6.31 -4.92 9.35
N LEU A 91 5.64 -3.77 9.38
CA LEU A 91 4.18 -3.73 9.27
C LEU A 91 3.76 -3.92 7.81
N PHE A 92 2.98 -4.96 7.58
CA PHE A 92 2.36 -5.22 6.29
C PHE A 92 0.88 -4.88 6.33
N GLU A 93 0.37 -4.42 5.22
CA GLU A 93 -1.03 -4.19 4.95
C GLU A 93 -1.48 -5.05 3.76
N LEU A 94 -2.72 -5.52 3.80
CA LEU A 94 -3.39 -6.08 2.65
C LEU A 94 -4.66 -5.25 2.41
N ALA A 95 -4.64 -4.47 1.34
CA ALA A 95 -5.70 -3.53 0.98
C ALA A 95 -6.49 -4.01 -0.24
N THR A 96 -7.81 -3.82 -0.24
CA THR A 96 -8.66 -4.15 -1.39
C THR A 96 -8.63 -3.05 -2.45
N ASP A 97 -8.93 -3.40 -3.70
CA ASP A 97 -9.12 -2.40 -4.76
C ASP A 97 -10.45 -1.64 -4.61
N PRO A 98 -11.59 -2.32 -4.36
CA PRO A 98 -12.86 -1.66 -4.17
C PRO A 98 -12.98 -1.00 -2.78
N PRO A 99 -13.85 0.05 -2.68
CA PRO A 99 -14.61 0.69 -3.75
C PRO A 99 -13.78 1.62 -4.65
N GLY A 100 -12.55 1.99 -4.25
CA GLY A 100 -11.65 2.82 -5.01
C GLY A 100 -11.78 4.31 -4.72
N PHE A 101 -10.76 5.08 -5.13
CA PHE A 101 -10.68 6.51 -4.86
C PHE A 101 -11.71 7.34 -5.65
N ALA A 102 -12.26 6.81 -6.75
CA ALA A 102 -13.30 7.48 -7.52
C ALA A 102 -14.71 7.39 -6.86
N LEU A 103 -14.79 6.99 -5.58
CA LEU A 103 -16.05 6.87 -4.85
C LEU A 103 -16.75 8.22 -4.69
N ASP A 104 -16.00 9.29 -4.46
CA ASP A 104 -16.50 10.63 -4.15
C ASP A 104 -15.81 11.77 -4.93
N GLU A 105 -14.92 11.42 -5.85
CA GLU A 105 -14.28 12.35 -6.78
C GLU A 105 -14.24 11.78 -8.20
N PRO A 106 -14.42 12.60 -9.25
CA PRO A 106 -14.16 12.18 -10.61
C PRO A 106 -12.69 11.80 -10.81
N ILE A 107 -12.43 10.80 -11.65
CA ILE A 107 -11.04 10.32 -11.93
C ILE A 107 -10.16 11.46 -12.46
N GLU A 108 -10.75 12.37 -13.27
CA GLU A 108 -10.06 13.47 -13.92
C GLU A 108 -9.58 14.55 -12.93
N SER A 109 -10.16 14.58 -11.75
CA SER A 109 -9.88 15.58 -10.69
C SER A 109 -9.52 14.96 -9.35
N LEU A 110 -9.11 13.69 -9.34
CA LEU A 110 -8.70 13.02 -8.10
C LEU A 110 -7.58 13.78 -7.37
N GLY A 111 -7.82 14.08 -6.08
CA GLY A 111 -6.86 14.75 -5.21
C GLY A 111 -6.78 16.27 -5.40
N GLU A 112 -7.67 16.89 -6.20
CA GLU A 112 -7.73 18.34 -6.32
C GLU A 112 -8.44 19.02 -5.15
N GLU A 113 -9.27 18.29 -4.40
CA GLU A 113 -9.97 18.79 -3.23
C GLU A 113 -9.62 18.03 -1.95
N LEU A 114 -9.69 18.72 -0.83
CA LEU A 114 -9.56 18.08 0.48
C LEU A 114 -10.77 17.20 0.74
N ARG A 115 -10.56 15.88 0.82
CA ARG A 115 -11.54 14.91 1.29
C ARG A 115 -11.24 14.55 2.74
N ILE A 116 -12.26 14.63 3.58
CA ILE A 116 -12.18 14.26 4.99
C ILE A 116 -13.27 13.24 5.33
N PRO A 117 -13.04 12.38 6.34
CA PRO A 117 -14.05 11.46 6.81
C PRO A 117 -15.35 12.17 7.20
N ARG A 118 -16.49 11.57 6.93
CA ARG A 118 -17.82 12.17 7.17
C ARG A 118 -18.01 12.66 8.61
N TRP A 119 -17.44 11.97 9.58
CA TRP A 119 -17.54 12.37 11.00
C TRP A 119 -16.71 13.61 11.35
N LEU A 120 -15.78 14.05 10.48
CA LEU A 120 -14.99 15.27 10.64
C LEU A 120 -15.55 16.44 9.83
N GLU A 121 -16.56 16.25 8.98
CA GLU A 121 -17.15 17.32 8.20
C GLU A 121 -17.63 18.54 9.03
N PRO A 122 -18.19 18.36 10.25
CA PRO A 122 -18.51 19.52 11.09
C PRO A 122 -17.29 20.37 11.48
N GLU A 123 -16.09 19.80 11.43
CA GLU A 123 -14.83 20.46 11.80
C GLU A 123 -14.03 20.95 10.58
N ARG A 124 -14.56 20.82 9.37
CA ARG A 124 -13.86 21.13 8.10
C ARG A 124 -13.13 22.47 8.15
N SER A 125 -13.82 23.54 8.50
CA SER A 125 -13.23 24.90 8.53
C SER A 125 -12.03 25.00 9.48
N LEU A 126 -12.07 24.31 10.61
CA LEU A 126 -10.97 24.27 11.56
C LEU A 126 -9.78 23.46 11.02
N ILE A 127 -10.07 22.36 10.34
CA ILE A 127 -9.05 21.50 9.70
C ILE A 127 -8.34 22.29 8.60
N GLU A 128 -9.10 22.92 7.69
CA GLU A 128 -8.55 23.72 6.60
C GLU A 128 -7.68 24.88 7.07
N GLN A 129 -8.04 25.54 8.18
CA GLN A 129 -7.23 26.61 8.77
C GLN A 129 -5.89 26.12 9.34
N ARG A 130 -5.79 24.84 9.72
CA ARG A 130 -4.59 24.24 10.33
C ARG A 130 -3.68 23.53 9.34
N LEU A 131 -4.21 23.16 8.19
CA LEU A 131 -3.44 22.49 7.14
C LEU A 131 -2.52 23.50 6.44
N ALA A 132 -1.32 23.06 6.12
CA ALA A 132 -0.45 23.82 5.23
C ALA A 132 -1.11 23.93 3.83
N PRO A 133 -1.10 25.10 3.19
CA PRO A 133 -1.63 25.23 1.84
C PRO A 133 -0.82 24.37 0.87
N ILE A 134 -1.52 23.59 0.04
CA ILE A 134 -0.91 22.76 -1.00
C ILE A 134 -1.17 23.45 -2.34
N ALA A 135 -0.08 23.77 -3.06
CA ALA A 135 -0.20 24.25 -4.43
C ALA A 135 -0.44 23.06 -5.37
N LEU A 136 -1.59 23.03 -6.03
CA LEU A 136 -1.86 22.02 -7.06
C LEU A 136 -1.07 22.36 -8.32
N HIS A 137 -0.11 21.53 -8.68
CA HIS A 137 0.58 21.65 -9.95
C HIS A 137 -0.25 20.99 -11.05
N LYS A 138 -1.05 21.75 -11.77
CA LYS A 138 -1.92 21.29 -12.86
C LYS A 138 -1.21 20.77 -14.11
N SER A 139 0.10 20.59 -14.09
CA SER A 139 0.90 20.23 -15.26
C SER A 139 2.00 19.21 -14.98
N VAL A 140 1.62 18.04 -14.49
CA VAL A 140 2.44 16.84 -14.75
C VAL A 140 1.79 16.19 -15.97
N PRO A 141 2.47 16.13 -17.14
CA PRO A 141 1.94 15.37 -18.26
C PRO A 141 1.74 13.92 -17.82
N PRO A 142 0.73 13.21 -18.35
CA PRO A 142 0.53 11.81 -18.05
C PRO A 142 1.84 11.08 -18.26
N ILE A 143 2.25 10.27 -17.28
CA ILE A 143 3.35 9.34 -17.48
C ILE A 143 2.85 8.36 -18.53
N GLU A 144 3.27 8.52 -19.78
CA GLU A 144 3.09 7.50 -20.79
C GLU A 144 3.85 6.26 -20.32
N LEU A 145 3.12 5.32 -19.74
CA LEU A 145 3.62 3.97 -19.55
C LEU A 145 3.91 3.43 -20.94
N GLN A 146 5.19 3.43 -21.33
CA GLN A 146 5.61 2.74 -22.53
C GLN A 146 5.28 1.26 -22.33
N THR A 147 4.16 0.84 -22.92
CA THR A 147 3.90 -0.57 -23.15
C THR A 147 4.96 -1.01 -24.15
N GLU A 148 5.99 -1.69 -23.70
CA GLU A 148 6.86 -2.45 -24.59
C GLU A 148 6.00 -3.51 -25.29
N THR A 149 5.39 -3.09 -26.41
CA THR A 149 4.79 -3.99 -27.39
C THR A 149 5.91 -4.44 -28.30
N GLY A 150 6.23 -5.73 -28.24
CA GLY A 150 6.71 -6.46 -29.40
C GLY A 150 8.19 -6.72 -29.51
N ALA A 151 8.58 -7.93 -29.18
CA ALA A 151 9.52 -8.66 -30.03
C ALA A 151 8.93 -10.05 -30.28
N THR A 152 8.31 -10.18 -31.45
CA THR A 152 8.13 -11.46 -32.13
C THR A 152 9.50 -11.93 -32.58
N VAL A 153 9.97 -13.07 -32.14
CA VAL A 153 10.64 -14.15 -32.95
C VAL A 153 10.50 -15.46 -32.18
#